data_b506570d5027a7f76477d739e71c3492
#
_entry.id   b506570d5027a7f76477d739e71c3492
#
_cell.length_a   1.000
_cell.length_b   1.000
_cell.length_c   1.000
_cell.angle_alpha   90.00
_cell.angle_beta   90.00
_cell.angle_gamma   90.00
#
_symmetry.space_group_name_H-M   'P 1'
#
loop_
_entity.id
_entity.type
_entity.pdbx_description
1 polymer ?
#
loop_
_entity_poly.entity_id
_entity_poly.type
_entity_poly.pdbx_seq_one_letter_code
_entity_poly.pdbx_strand_id
1 'polypeptide(L)'
;MDVYQNLKELGLTLPEAPAKGGVYTPCKLTEDGYAYISGCGPCMAGETISGKLGKEFDVAQGQKLAESCMLNVLAVLEKKIGNLNRVTDMVKLLVFVASENDFYSQPQVANGASNLLVALYGDYIDAPARSAIGLNVLPGNIPVEIEAIFKVKQD
;
A
#
# COMPACT_ATOMS: atom_id res chain seq x y z
N MET A 1 8.05 19.18 -5.30
CA MET A 1 7.78 17.91 -4.60
C MET A 1 8.98 16.98 -4.81
N ASP A 2 9.48 16.41 -3.74
CA ASP A 2 10.49 15.33 -3.80
C ASP A 2 10.11 14.23 -2.83
N VAL A 3 9.49 13.18 -3.35
CA VAL A 3 9.00 12.03 -2.57
C VAL A 3 10.15 11.29 -1.87
N TYR A 4 11.33 11.26 -2.47
CA TYR A 4 12.48 10.58 -1.89
C TYR A 4 13.05 11.36 -0.70
N GLN A 5 13.02 12.70 -0.76
CA GLN A 5 13.38 13.55 0.38
C GLN A 5 12.35 13.34 1.52
N ASN A 6 11.06 13.30 1.21
CA ASN A 6 10.02 13.05 2.21
C ASN A 6 10.16 11.66 2.86
N LEU A 7 10.45 10.60 2.08
CA LEU A 7 10.78 9.28 2.61
C LEU A 7 11.95 9.34 3.61
N LYS A 8 13.03 10.03 3.24
CA LYS A 8 14.20 10.18 4.09
C LYS A 8 13.89 10.92 5.40
N GLU A 9 13.09 11.98 5.33
CA GLU A 9 12.67 12.75 6.52
C GLU A 9 11.79 11.94 7.47
N LEU A 10 11.00 11.00 6.92
CA LEU A 10 10.22 10.02 7.70
C LEU A 10 11.07 8.86 8.22
N GLY A 11 12.36 8.79 7.86
CA GLY A 11 13.23 7.65 8.22
C GLY A 11 12.87 6.36 7.50
N LEU A 12 12.18 6.46 6.36
CA LEU A 12 11.71 5.32 5.57
C LEU A 12 12.58 5.12 4.32
N THR A 13 12.66 3.87 3.90
CA THR A 13 13.27 3.45 2.62
C THR A 13 12.31 2.54 1.87
N LEU A 14 12.28 2.65 0.55
CA LEU A 14 11.52 1.70 -0.25
C LEU A 14 12.19 0.31 -0.17
N PRO A 15 11.42 -0.74 0.03
CA PRO A 15 11.92 -2.11 -0.09
C PRO A 15 12.22 -2.44 -1.55
N GLU A 16 12.90 -3.56 -1.78
CA GLU A 16 12.89 -4.16 -3.11
C GLU A 16 11.46 -4.56 -3.49
N ALA A 17 11.05 -4.24 -4.72
CA ALA A 17 9.72 -4.58 -5.19
C ALA A 17 9.48 -6.10 -5.11
N PRO A 18 8.41 -6.56 -4.45
CA PRO A 18 8.17 -7.98 -4.27
C PRO A 18 8.05 -8.71 -5.60
N ALA A 19 8.56 -9.94 -5.65
CA ALA A 19 8.37 -10.81 -6.80
C ALA A 19 6.89 -11.19 -6.93
N LYS A 20 6.41 -11.31 -8.17
CA LYS A 20 5.03 -11.79 -8.40
C LYS A 20 4.88 -13.25 -7.97
N GLY A 21 3.79 -13.54 -7.27
CA GLY A 21 3.49 -14.88 -6.79
C GLY A 21 2.65 -15.75 -7.75
N GLY A 22 2.36 -15.28 -8.98
CA GLY A 22 1.46 -15.99 -9.88
C GLY A 22 1.42 -15.41 -11.31
N VAL A 23 0.37 -15.78 -12.04
CA VAL A 23 0.15 -15.33 -13.44
C VAL A 23 -0.61 -14.01 -13.44
N TYR A 24 0.11 -12.92 -13.19
CA TYR A 24 -0.42 -11.55 -13.22
C TYR A 24 0.71 -10.53 -13.43
N THR A 25 0.35 -9.29 -13.69
CA THR A 25 1.30 -8.17 -13.78
C THR A 25 1.28 -7.35 -12.51
N PRO A 26 2.40 -7.14 -11.81
CA PRO A 26 2.43 -6.37 -10.57
C PRO A 26 1.96 -4.92 -10.73
N CYS A 27 2.29 -4.29 -11.87
CA CYS A 27 1.82 -2.95 -12.21
C CYS A 27 1.42 -2.89 -13.69
N LYS A 28 0.16 -2.59 -13.96
CA LYS A 28 -0.36 -2.32 -15.30
C LYS A 28 -0.44 -0.82 -15.53
N LEU A 29 0.39 -0.29 -16.42
CA LEU A 29 0.33 1.11 -16.86
C LEU A 29 -0.50 1.19 -18.15
N THR A 30 -1.48 2.10 -18.17
CA THR A 30 -2.33 2.37 -19.33
C THR A 30 -1.79 3.53 -20.17
N GLU A 31 -2.24 3.65 -21.42
CA GLU A 31 -1.82 4.70 -22.36
C GLU A 31 -2.20 6.11 -21.88
N ASP A 32 -3.26 6.24 -21.09
CA ASP A 32 -3.70 7.50 -20.48
C ASP A 32 -3.07 7.78 -19.11
N GLY A 33 -2.06 6.97 -18.71
CA GLY A 33 -1.22 7.22 -17.54
C GLY A 33 -1.78 6.71 -16.21
N TYR A 34 -2.77 5.81 -16.21
CA TYR A 34 -3.17 5.14 -14.97
C TYR A 34 -2.29 3.93 -14.70
N ALA A 35 -1.78 3.84 -13.48
CA ALA A 35 -1.01 2.71 -12.97
C ALA A 35 -1.87 1.91 -11.98
N TYR A 36 -2.24 0.69 -12.36
CA TYR A 36 -2.98 -0.26 -11.55
C TYR A 36 -1.98 -1.20 -10.88
N ILE A 37 -1.92 -1.17 -9.55
CA ILE A 37 -1.02 -2.01 -8.77
C ILE A 37 -1.79 -3.19 -8.21
N SER A 38 -1.32 -4.39 -8.49
CA SER A 38 -1.85 -5.62 -7.89
C SER A 38 -1.62 -5.66 -6.39
N GLY A 39 -2.42 -6.45 -5.67
CA GLY A 39 -2.34 -6.57 -4.22
C GLY A 39 -0.93 -6.84 -3.70
N CYS A 40 -0.50 -6.04 -2.75
CA CYS A 40 0.76 -6.17 -2.03
C CYS A 40 0.49 -6.42 -0.55
N GLY A 41 1.08 -7.46 0.01
CA GLY A 41 1.11 -7.73 1.44
C GLY A 41 2.21 -6.91 2.14
N PRO A 42 2.32 -7.04 3.47
CA PRO A 42 3.39 -6.40 4.23
C PRO A 42 4.73 -7.10 3.99
N CYS A 43 5.80 -6.34 3.98
CA CYS A 43 7.17 -6.83 4.01
C CYS A 43 7.86 -6.29 5.26
N MET A 44 8.09 -7.14 6.23
CA MET A 44 8.94 -6.81 7.37
C MET A 44 10.13 -7.76 7.32
N ALA A 45 11.30 -7.20 7.05
CA ALA A 45 12.52 -7.91 6.71
C ALA A 45 12.76 -9.16 7.57
N GLY A 46 12.68 -10.34 6.94
CA GLY A 46 13.04 -11.63 7.54
C GLY A 46 11.96 -12.27 8.42
N GLU A 47 10.78 -11.67 8.61
CA GLU A 47 9.69 -12.22 9.41
C GLU A 47 8.54 -12.73 8.54
N THR A 48 8.01 -13.90 8.90
CA THR A 48 6.73 -14.37 8.36
C THR A 48 5.61 -13.73 9.16
N ILE A 49 4.84 -12.84 8.51
CA ILE A 49 3.73 -12.15 9.15
C ILE A 49 2.45 -12.89 8.80
N SER A 50 1.79 -13.45 9.79
CA SER A 50 0.53 -14.17 9.62
C SER A 50 -0.42 -13.94 10.78
N GLY A 51 -1.73 -13.95 10.51
CA GLY A 51 -2.76 -13.77 11.51
C GLY A 51 -3.80 -12.73 11.11
N LYS A 52 -4.62 -12.32 12.07
CA LYS A 52 -5.77 -11.45 11.87
C LYS A 52 -5.77 -10.27 12.81
N LEU A 53 -6.36 -9.17 12.35
CA LEU A 53 -6.73 -8.04 13.20
C LEU A 53 -7.85 -8.44 14.16
N GLY A 54 -7.73 -8.00 15.40
CA GLY A 54 -8.65 -8.37 16.47
C GLY A 54 -8.28 -9.67 17.18
N LYS A 55 -7.22 -10.36 16.73
CA LYS A 55 -6.71 -11.57 17.37
C LYS A 55 -5.20 -11.51 17.59
N GLU A 56 -4.39 -11.76 16.57
CA GLU A 56 -2.92 -11.68 16.64
C GLU A 56 -2.41 -10.23 16.62
N PHE A 57 -3.18 -9.31 16.00
CA PHE A 57 -2.79 -7.92 15.82
C PHE A 57 -3.87 -6.96 16.31
N ASP A 58 -3.44 -5.90 16.97
CA ASP A 58 -4.28 -4.74 17.32
C ASP A 58 -4.30 -3.69 16.20
N VAL A 59 -5.06 -2.60 16.39
CA VAL A 59 -5.19 -1.52 15.39
C VAL A 59 -3.85 -0.84 15.11
N ALA A 60 -3.04 -0.57 16.15
CA ALA A 60 -1.76 0.12 15.99
C ALA A 60 -0.75 -0.73 15.20
N GLN A 61 -0.71 -2.03 15.47
CA GLN A 61 0.08 -2.98 14.70
C GLN A 61 -0.45 -3.08 13.25
N GLY A 62 -1.77 -3.12 13.07
CA GLY A 62 -2.42 -3.12 11.76
C GLY A 62 -2.07 -1.89 10.92
N GLN A 63 -1.98 -0.70 11.52
CA GLN A 63 -1.54 0.51 10.84
C GLN A 63 -0.10 0.40 10.32
N LYS A 64 0.82 -0.16 11.11
CA LYS A 64 2.20 -0.39 10.67
C LYS A 64 2.27 -1.42 9.54
N LEU A 65 1.44 -2.45 9.58
CA LEU A 65 1.33 -3.44 8.52
C LEU A 65 0.77 -2.82 7.23
N ALA A 66 -0.24 -1.96 7.32
CA ALA A 66 -0.78 -1.23 6.17
C ALA A 66 0.24 -0.23 5.58
N GLU A 67 1.03 0.46 6.42
CA GLU A 67 2.17 1.28 5.97
C GLU A 67 3.19 0.45 5.21
N SER A 68 3.56 -0.73 5.73
CA SER A 68 4.48 -1.66 5.08
C SER A 68 3.94 -2.16 3.74
N CYS A 69 2.65 -2.51 3.64
CA CYS A 69 2.01 -2.85 2.37
C CYS A 69 2.12 -1.71 1.35
N MET A 70 1.92 -0.46 1.80
CA MET A 70 2.00 0.71 0.92
C MET A 70 3.42 0.99 0.45
N LEU A 71 4.45 0.75 1.25
CA LEU A 71 5.84 0.81 0.80
C LEU A 71 6.12 -0.22 -0.31
N ASN A 72 5.56 -1.43 -0.22
CA ASN A 72 5.64 -2.42 -1.30
C ASN A 72 4.89 -1.97 -2.56
N VAL A 73 3.71 -1.38 -2.42
CA VAL A 73 2.95 -0.79 -3.54
C VAL A 73 3.78 0.28 -4.26
N LEU A 74 4.40 1.19 -3.49
CA LEU A 74 5.26 2.25 -4.05
C LEU A 74 6.52 1.68 -4.71
N ALA A 75 7.13 0.65 -4.15
CA ALA A 75 8.28 -0.04 -4.76
C ALA A 75 7.93 -0.70 -6.11
N VAL A 76 6.74 -1.33 -6.20
CA VAL A 76 6.22 -1.88 -7.45
C VAL A 76 5.96 -0.78 -8.48
N LEU A 77 5.36 0.34 -8.05
CA LEU A 77 5.13 1.50 -8.90
C LEU A 77 6.45 2.08 -9.41
N GLU A 78 7.42 2.33 -8.52
CA GLU A 78 8.73 2.85 -8.87
C GLU A 78 9.44 1.97 -9.90
N LYS A 79 9.46 0.66 -9.68
CA LYS A 79 10.05 -0.31 -10.63
C LYS A 79 9.43 -0.20 -12.03
N LYS A 80 8.14 0.17 -12.13
CA LYS A 80 7.42 0.33 -13.40
C LYS A 80 7.67 1.65 -14.07
N ILE A 81 7.67 2.76 -13.31
CA ILE A 81 7.73 4.13 -13.87
C ILE A 81 9.08 4.81 -13.70
N GLY A 82 10.00 4.22 -12.93
CA GLY A 82 11.38 4.70 -12.73
C GLY A 82 11.56 5.84 -11.74
N ASN A 83 10.51 6.62 -11.44
CA ASN A 83 10.60 7.78 -10.53
C ASN A 83 9.23 8.13 -9.94
N LEU A 84 9.10 8.05 -8.62
CA LEU A 84 7.84 8.34 -7.91
C LEU A 84 7.42 9.82 -7.96
N ASN A 85 8.33 10.75 -8.26
CA ASN A 85 7.99 12.16 -8.48
C ASN A 85 7.14 12.39 -9.75
N ARG A 86 6.94 11.36 -10.57
CA ARG A 86 6.01 11.36 -11.73
C ARG A 86 4.55 11.13 -11.35
N VAL A 87 4.26 10.75 -10.10
CA VAL A 87 2.88 10.60 -9.64
C VAL A 87 2.20 11.97 -9.61
N THR A 88 1.04 12.06 -10.24
CA THR A 88 0.23 13.29 -10.35
C THR A 88 -1.08 13.20 -9.60
N ASP A 89 -1.52 11.97 -9.27
CA ASP A 89 -2.73 11.74 -8.47
C ASP A 89 -2.69 10.37 -7.78
N MET A 90 -3.26 10.30 -6.59
CA MET A 90 -3.50 9.08 -5.82
C MET A 90 -4.99 8.74 -5.94
N VAL A 91 -5.35 7.98 -6.98
CA VAL A 91 -6.76 7.84 -7.39
C VAL A 91 -7.57 6.98 -6.42
N LYS A 92 -7.06 5.79 -6.09
CA LYS A 92 -7.81 4.82 -5.29
C LYS A 92 -6.91 3.90 -4.49
N LEU A 93 -7.31 3.62 -3.26
CA LEU A 93 -6.84 2.49 -2.46
C LEU A 93 -7.98 1.52 -2.18
N LEU A 94 -7.68 0.24 -2.27
CA LEU A 94 -8.51 -0.83 -1.72
C LEU A 94 -7.67 -1.60 -0.71
N VAL A 95 -8.09 -1.53 0.55
CA VAL A 95 -7.37 -2.12 1.69
C VAL A 95 -8.18 -3.30 2.21
N PHE A 96 -7.61 -4.49 2.06
CA PHE A 96 -8.17 -5.75 2.55
C PHE A 96 -7.56 -6.08 3.91
N VAL A 97 -8.41 -6.31 4.90
CA VAL A 97 -7.99 -6.57 6.27
C VAL A 97 -8.55 -7.93 6.73
N ALA A 98 -7.68 -8.94 6.84
CA ALA A 98 -8.05 -10.19 7.45
C ALA A 98 -8.34 -9.93 8.94
N SER A 99 -9.57 -10.14 9.38
CA SER A 99 -10.02 -9.71 10.70
C SER A 99 -11.04 -10.67 11.32
N GLU A 100 -11.12 -10.65 12.65
CA GLU A 100 -12.15 -11.37 13.39
C GLU A 100 -13.55 -10.80 13.09
N ASN A 101 -14.58 -11.59 13.35
CA ASN A 101 -15.96 -11.26 13.01
C ASN A 101 -16.51 -10.04 13.75
N ASP A 102 -15.94 -9.70 14.90
CA ASP A 102 -16.30 -8.56 15.75
C ASP A 102 -15.29 -7.41 15.68
N PHE A 103 -14.36 -7.45 14.73
CA PHE A 103 -13.43 -6.36 14.45
C PHE A 103 -14.03 -5.41 13.42
N TYR A 104 -14.27 -4.17 13.84
CA TYR A 104 -14.93 -3.14 13.00
C TYR A 104 -14.02 -1.94 12.68
N SER A 105 -12.71 -2.03 12.99
CA SER A 105 -11.74 -0.94 12.86
C SER A 105 -10.87 -1.03 11.59
N GLN A 106 -11.38 -1.65 10.51
CA GLN A 106 -10.65 -1.75 9.23
C GLN A 106 -10.27 -0.36 8.67
N PRO A 107 -11.12 0.69 8.73
CA PRO A 107 -10.73 2.02 8.29
C PRO A 107 -9.56 2.61 9.08
N GLN A 108 -9.48 2.35 10.39
CA GLN A 108 -8.37 2.80 11.23
C GLN A 108 -7.07 2.10 10.85
N VAL A 109 -7.10 0.79 10.57
CA VAL A 109 -5.95 0.04 10.04
C VAL A 109 -5.48 0.65 8.71
N ALA A 110 -6.41 0.90 7.79
CA ALA A 110 -6.10 1.48 6.48
C ALA A 110 -5.48 2.88 6.56
N ASN A 111 -5.68 3.62 7.67
CA ASN A 111 -5.05 4.91 7.88
C ASN A 111 -3.51 4.84 7.85
N GLY A 112 -2.89 3.71 8.21
CA GLY A 112 -1.45 3.54 8.09
C GLY A 112 -0.95 3.80 6.66
N ALA A 113 -1.62 3.23 5.67
CA ALA A 113 -1.30 3.45 4.25
C ALA A 113 -1.65 4.87 3.78
N SER A 114 -2.84 5.37 4.13
CA SER A 114 -3.28 6.70 3.70
C SER A 114 -2.42 7.81 4.29
N ASN A 115 -2.05 7.71 5.58
CA ASN A 115 -1.19 8.68 6.24
C ASN A 115 0.20 8.74 5.61
N LEU A 116 0.77 7.58 5.24
CA LEU A 116 2.03 7.54 4.50
C LEU A 116 1.93 8.30 3.18
N LEU A 117 0.90 8.03 2.38
CA LEU A 117 0.71 8.72 1.10
C LEU A 117 0.52 10.22 1.27
N VAL A 118 -0.27 10.65 2.26
CA VAL A 118 -0.44 12.08 2.58
C VAL A 118 0.88 12.71 3.03
N ALA A 119 1.68 12.02 3.85
CA ALA A 119 2.99 12.52 4.25
C ALA A 119 3.99 12.64 3.07
N LEU A 120 3.86 11.78 2.06
CA LEU A 120 4.74 11.81 0.89
C LEU A 120 4.30 12.84 -0.18
N TYR A 121 3.00 13.00 -0.40
CA TYR A 121 2.43 13.72 -1.54
C TYR A 121 1.45 14.84 -1.16
N GLY A 122 0.98 14.90 0.08
CA GLY A 122 -0.20 15.67 0.48
C GLY A 122 -0.13 17.19 0.30
N ASP A 123 1.05 17.77 0.13
CA ASP A 123 1.22 19.19 -0.21
C ASP A 123 0.81 19.51 -1.67
N TYR A 124 0.68 18.48 -2.51
CA TYR A 124 0.49 18.63 -3.96
C TYR A 124 -0.68 17.81 -4.51
N ILE A 125 -1.06 16.73 -3.83
CA ILE A 125 -2.04 15.76 -4.29
C ILE A 125 -2.99 15.45 -3.13
N ASP A 126 -4.30 15.45 -3.40
CA ASP A 126 -5.32 15.08 -2.41
C ASP A 126 -5.20 13.61 -1.98
N ALA A 127 -5.69 13.32 -0.78
CA ALA A 127 -5.77 11.95 -0.29
C ALA A 127 -6.62 11.06 -1.22
N PRO A 128 -6.26 9.78 -1.41
CA PRO A 128 -6.96 8.90 -2.34
C PRO A 128 -8.40 8.59 -1.90
N ALA A 129 -9.28 8.37 -2.87
CA ALA A 129 -10.52 7.65 -2.60
C ALA A 129 -10.19 6.26 -2.06
N ARG A 130 -10.89 5.79 -1.02
CA ARG A 130 -10.52 4.55 -0.32
C ARG A 130 -11.73 3.70 0.07
N SER A 131 -11.56 2.37 0.00
CA SER A 131 -12.37 1.40 0.73
C SER A 131 -11.48 0.56 1.64
N ALA A 132 -11.94 0.27 2.85
CA ALA A 132 -11.29 -0.64 3.79
C ALA A 132 -12.29 -1.75 4.14
N ILE A 133 -11.93 -3.00 3.84
CA ILE A 133 -12.85 -4.14 3.84
C ILE A 133 -12.29 -5.24 4.75
N GLY A 134 -13.14 -5.72 5.66
CA GLY A 134 -12.87 -6.92 6.45
C GLY A 134 -13.07 -8.18 5.62
N LEU A 135 -12.12 -9.10 5.70
CA LEU A 135 -12.15 -10.41 5.07
C LEU A 135 -11.91 -11.50 6.11
N ASN A 136 -12.45 -12.69 5.83
CA ASN A 136 -12.20 -13.82 6.70
C ASN A 136 -10.73 -14.27 6.66
N VAL A 137 -10.13 -14.38 5.46
CA VAL A 137 -8.74 -14.76 5.25
C VAL A 137 -8.15 -14.06 4.02
N LEU A 138 -6.84 -13.87 4.02
CA LEU A 138 -6.07 -13.47 2.86
C LEU A 138 -5.08 -14.57 2.46
N PRO A 139 -4.62 -14.63 1.20
CA PRO A 139 -3.61 -15.60 0.75
C PRO A 139 -2.38 -15.56 1.65
N GLY A 140 -1.81 -16.72 1.96
CA GLY A 140 -0.65 -16.82 2.86
C GLY A 140 -0.93 -16.42 4.31
N ASN A 141 -2.20 -16.28 4.70
CA ASN A 141 -2.62 -15.84 6.02
C ASN A 141 -2.06 -14.47 6.43
N ILE A 142 -1.76 -13.60 5.46
CA ILE A 142 -1.31 -12.23 5.75
C ILE A 142 -2.46 -11.40 6.34
N PRO A 143 -2.17 -10.45 7.27
CA PRO A 143 -3.23 -9.68 7.94
C PRO A 143 -3.80 -8.53 7.11
N VAL A 144 -3.01 -7.96 6.19
CA VAL A 144 -3.39 -6.81 5.36
C VAL A 144 -2.85 -7.01 3.95
N GLU A 145 -3.64 -6.62 2.96
CA GLU A 145 -3.23 -6.52 1.56
C GLU A 145 -3.80 -5.23 0.96
N ILE A 146 -3.04 -4.56 0.10
CA ILE A 146 -3.46 -3.31 -0.53
C ILE A 146 -3.24 -3.37 -2.02
N GLU A 147 -4.27 -3.00 -2.79
CA GLU A 147 -4.16 -2.63 -4.20
C GLU A 147 -4.41 -1.13 -4.36
N ALA A 148 -3.83 -0.53 -5.39
CA ALA A 148 -3.88 0.91 -5.61
C ALA A 148 -3.95 1.29 -7.08
N ILE A 149 -4.51 2.48 -7.33
CA ILE A 149 -4.51 3.12 -8.63
C ILE A 149 -3.90 4.51 -8.47
N PHE A 150 -2.88 4.78 -9.27
CA PHE A 150 -2.22 6.09 -9.37
C PHE A 150 -2.39 6.66 -10.76
N LYS A 151 -2.32 8.00 -10.87
CA LYS A 151 -2.12 8.70 -12.13
C LYS A 151 -0.66 9.14 -12.19
N VAL A 152 -0.01 8.93 -13.30
CA VAL A 152 1.40 9.29 -13.50
C VAL A 152 1.56 10.14 -14.76
N LYS A 153 2.50 11.09 -14.70
CA LYS A 153 2.89 11.86 -15.88
C LYS A 153 3.56 10.90 -16.88
N GLN A 154 3.10 10.96 -18.11
CA GLN A 154 3.73 10.27 -19.23
C GLN A 154 4.98 11.03 -19.72
N ASP A 155 5.88 10.33 -20.38
CA ASP A 155 7.07 10.91 -21.02
C ASP A 155 6.70 11.69 -22.28
#